data_e2969824f33ff6b15b886b1ed2d65743
#
_entry.id   e2969824f33ff6b15b886b1ed2d65743
#
_cell.length_a   1.000
_cell.length_b   1.000
_cell.length_c   1.000
_cell.angle_alpha   90.00
_cell.angle_beta   90.00
_cell.angle_gamma   90.00
#
_symmetry.space_group_name_H-M   'P 1'
#
loop_
_entity.id
_entity.type
_entity.pdbx_description
1 polymer ?
#
loop_
_entity_poly.entity_id
_entity_poly.type
_entity_poly.pdbx_seq_one_letter_code
_entity_poly.pdbx_strand_id
1 'polypeptide(L)'
;MDSFHVMQWLIHSIDMFLRNLQKEYKARDESTRCEIFSKYGHQHRINISDEVYLLKKYRWLLLANQEHLEYHLEPRYDRHFRFFINTFGYEEKFLALHPYIKDFRDLKEEYVRFNSRNAGNPLKAAEEIDYLIHKYCSSEHHIFVQFGNLLRKYKNPIINSFIMVDRLGPDGIYNSRLSNGPIESLNRKVKDLKRLGRGFRNFEHMRNRFLFATRRNPIY
;
A
#
# COMPACT_ATOMS: atom_id res chain seq x y z
N MET A 1 14.95 -6.12 -2.92
CA MET A 1 13.67 -5.40 -2.71
C MET A 1 13.77 -4.11 -3.49
N ASP A 2 12.89 -3.85 -4.43
CA ASP A 2 12.85 -2.60 -5.20
C ASP A 2 11.92 -1.56 -4.53
N SER A 3 11.86 -0.34 -5.09
CA SER A 3 11.08 0.75 -4.51
C SER A 3 9.58 0.44 -4.43
N PHE A 4 9.05 -0.43 -5.30
CA PHE A 4 7.65 -0.86 -5.27
C PHE A 4 7.32 -1.69 -4.03
N HIS A 5 8.15 -2.70 -3.72
CA HIS A 5 7.95 -3.54 -2.53
C HIS A 5 8.13 -2.76 -1.22
N VAL A 6 9.03 -1.77 -1.24
CA VAL A 6 9.22 -0.87 -0.09
C VAL A 6 7.97 -0.03 0.15
N MET A 7 7.38 0.52 -0.92
CA MET A 7 6.10 1.25 -0.84
C MET A 7 4.96 0.35 -0.36
N GLN A 8 4.86 -0.86 -0.89
CA GLN A 8 3.85 -1.84 -0.43
C GLN A 8 3.98 -2.13 1.07
N TRP A 9 5.20 -2.27 1.57
CA TRP A 9 5.44 -2.49 3.00
C TRP A 9 4.92 -1.32 3.83
N LEU A 10 5.21 -0.08 3.42
CA LEU A 10 4.74 1.12 4.12
C LEU A 10 3.21 1.20 4.14
N ILE A 11 2.57 1.06 2.98
CA ILE A 11 1.10 1.09 2.84
C ILE A 11 0.47 -0.01 3.71
N HIS A 12 1.03 -1.23 3.68
CA HIS A 12 0.54 -2.34 4.49
C HIS A 12 0.65 -2.03 6.00
N SER A 13 1.77 -1.47 6.44
CA SER A 13 1.99 -1.13 7.85
C SER A 13 1.02 -0.05 8.34
N ILE A 14 0.75 0.96 7.50
CA ILE A 14 -0.26 1.98 7.79
C ILE A 14 -1.67 1.37 7.82
N ASP A 15 -2.03 0.50 6.86
CA ASP A 15 -3.34 -0.18 6.86
C ASP A 15 -3.53 -1.06 8.09
N MET A 16 -2.47 -1.74 8.56
CA MET A 16 -2.51 -2.51 9.80
C MET A 16 -2.77 -1.63 11.02
N PHE A 17 -2.13 -0.45 11.09
CA PHE A 17 -2.42 0.52 12.14
C PHE A 17 -3.90 0.95 12.12
N LEU A 18 -4.43 1.33 10.95
CA LEU A 18 -5.83 1.74 10.81
C LEU A 18 -6.81 0.62 11.18
N ARG A 19 -6.48 -0.63 10.86
CA ARG A 19 -7.29 -1.81 11.26
C ARG A 19 -7.27 -2.02 12.76
N ASN A 20 -6.14 -1.82 13.41
CA ASN A 20 -6.05 -1.94 14.87
C ASN A 20 -6.83 -0.82 15.54
N LEU A 21 -6.68 0.41 15.07
CA LEU A 21 -7.46 1.55 15.54
C LEU A 21 -8.99 1.31 15.37
N GLN A 22 -9.40 0.72 14.24
CA GLN A 22 -10.80 0.33 14.03
C GLN A 22 -11.27 -0.72 15.02
N LYS A 23 -10.42 -1.70 15.39
CA LYS A 23 -10.77 -2.71 16.40
C LYS A 23 -10.95 -2.07 17.78
N GLU A 24 -10.07 -1.13 18.15
CA GLU A 24 -10.18 -0.39 19.42
C GLU A 24 -11.48 0.40 19.51
N TYR A 25 -11.85 1.14 18.47
CA TYR A 25 -13.13 1.88 18.44
C TYR A 25 -14.33 0.94 18.45
N LYS A 26 -14.26 -0.20 17.75
CA LYS A 26 -15.34 -1.21 17.84
C LYS A 26 -15.50 -1.80 19.23
N ALA A 27 -14.38 -2.08 19.92
CA ALA A 27 -14.42 -2.60 21.29
C ALA A 27 -15.02 -1.55 22.25
N ARG A 28 -14.70 -0.27 22.07
CA ARG A 28 -15.32 0.84 22.80
C ARG A 28 -16.82 0.92 22.55
N ASP A 29 -17.25 0.84 21.28
CA ASP A 29 -18.68 0.86 20.91
C ASP A 29 -19.43 -0.32 21.55
N GLU A 30 -18.82 -1.52 21.58
CA GLU A 30 -19.41 -2.70 22.20
C GLU A 30 -19.52 -2.57 23.73
N SER A 31 -18.49 -2.03 24.38
CA SER A 31 -18.52 -1.74 25.81
C SER A 31 -19.66 -0.78 26.16
N THR A 32 -19.78 0.32 25.43
CA THR A 32 -20.87 1.28 25.59
C THR A 32 -22.24 0.63 25.38
N ARG A 33 -22.37 -0.27 24.41
CA ARG A 33 -23.59 -1.02 24.14
C ARG A 33 -23.98 -1.95 25.30
N CYS A 34 -22.98 -2.65 25.87
CA CYS A 34 -23.17 -3.51 27.04
C CYS A 34 -23.61 -2.70 28.28
N GLU A 35 -23.03 -1.53 28.52
CA GLU A 35 -23.39 -0.62 29.61
C GLU A 35 -24.82 -0.13 29.47
N ILE A 36 -25.25 0.29 28.28
CA ILE A 36 -26.61 0.72 28.00
C ILE A 36 -27.60 -0.44 28.19
N PHE A 37 -27.26 -1.63 27.71
CA PHE A 37 -28.10 -2.83 27.91
C PHE A 37 -28.26 -3.17 29.40
N SER A 38 -27.17 -3.14 30.16
CA SER A 38 -27.18 -3.38 31.61
C SER A 38 -28.06 -2.38 32.36
N LYS A 39 -28.05 -1.10 31.90
CA LYS A 39 -28.77 -0.02 32.56
C LYS A 39 -30.26 0.02 32.21
N TYR A 40 -30.64 -0.29 30.98
CA TYR A 40 -31.98 -0.08 30.48
C TYR A 40 -32.73 -1.37 30.08
N GLY A 41 -32.06 -2.54 30.11
CA GLY A 41 -32.68 -3.84 29.82
C GLY A 41 -33.11 -4.06 28.37
N HIS A 42 -32.75 -3.14 27.45
CA HIS A 42 -33.15 -3.20 26.05
C HIS A 42 -31.91 -3.14 25.12
N GLN A 43 -31.90 -3.97 24.07
CA GLN A 43 -30.97 -3.79 22.99
C GLN A 43 -31.35 -2.58 22.14
N HIS A 44 -30.85 -1.41 22.50
CA HIS A 44 -30.92 -0.29 21.57
C HIS A 44 -30.06 -0.60 20.34
N ARG A 45 -30.59 -0.39 19.14
CA ARG A 45 -29.80 -0.34 17.91
C ARG A 45 -28.91 0.90 17.98
N ILE A 46 -27.76 0.76 18.62
CA ILE A 46 -26.73 1.79 18.58
C ILE A 46 -26.09 1.71 17.19
N ASN A 47 -26.16 2.80 16.45
CA ASN A 47 -25.41 2.92 15.21
C ASN A 47 -23.91 2.77 15.54
N ILE A 48 -23.15 2.22 14.59
CA ILE A 48 -21.68 2.24 14.69
C ILE A 48 -21.23 3.69 14.83
N SER A 49 -20.17 3.93 15.61
CA SER A 49 -19.62 5.27 15.77
C SER A 49 -19.09 5.85 14.46
N ASP A 50 -18.98 7.16 14.39
CA ASP A 50 -18.45 7.88 13.22
C ASP A 50 -17.04 7.40 12.89
N GLU A 51 -16.22 7.14 13.91
CA GLU A 51 -14.85 6.66 13.79
C GLU A 51 -14.80 5.27 13.12
N VAL A 52 -15.62 4.34 13.60
CA VAL A 52 -15.69 2.99 13.00
C VAL A 52 -16.21 3.06 11.56
N TYR A 53 -17.19 3.93 11.28
CA TYR A 53 -17.73 4.13 9.95
C TYR A 53 -16.67 4.68 9.00
N LEU A 54 -15.97 5.73 9.38
CA LEU A 54 -14.92 6.35 8.59
C LEU A 54 -13.75 5.38 8.33
N LEU A 55 -13.25 4.71 9.37
CA LEU A 55 -12.18 3.72 9.23
C LEU A 55 -12.59 2.49 8.40
N LYS A 56 -13.88 2.15 8.34
CA LYS A 56 -14.36 1.06 7.48
C LYS A 56 -14.44 1.47 6.00
N LYS A 57 -14.91 2.68 5.72
CA LYS A 57 -15.31 3.09 4.38
C LYS A 57 -14.28 3.97 3.68
N TYR A 58 -13.50 4.76 4.43
CA TYR A 58 -12.66 5.84 3.89
C TYR A 58 -11.17 5.67 4.14
N ARG A 59 -10.68 4.48 4.54
CA ARG A 59 -9.22 4.23 4.69
C ARG A 59 -8.42 4.52 3.44
N TRP A 60 -9.04 4.36 2.27
CA TRP A 60 -8.41 4.64 0.99
C TRP A 60 -7.92 6.10 0.87
N LEU A 61 -8.54 7.05 1.57
CA LEU A 61 -8.10 8.44 1.62
C LEU A 61 -6.66 8.61 2.13
N LEU A 62 -6.21 7.72 3.00
CA LEU A 62 -4.82 7.71 3.47
C LEU A 62 -3.92 6.78 2.66
N LEU A 63 -4.44 5.63 2.23
CA LEU A 63 -3.63 4.58 1.59
C LEU A 63 -3.30 4.88 0.12
N ALA A 64 -4.21 5.52 -0.61
CA ALA A 64 -3.95 5.97 -1.97
C ALA A 64 -2.97 7.15 -2.00
N ASN A 65 -2.27 7.33 -3.13
CA ASN A 65 -1.45 8.51 -3.35
C ASN A 65 -2.35 9.73 -3.54
N GLN A 66 -1.98 10.84 -2.94
CA GLN A 66 -2.79 12.05 -2.96
C GLN A 66 -3.03 12.57 -4.39
N GLU A 67 -2.05 12.41 -5.29
CA GLU A 67 -2.15 12.79 -6.70
C GLU A 67 -3.21 12.01 -7.48
N HIS A 68 -3.60 10.82 -7.00
CA HIS A 68 -4.59 9.95 -7.64
C HIS A 68 -5.95 9.96 -6.93
N LEU A 69 -6.13 10.83 -5.93
CA LEU A 69 -7.42 10.96 -5.25
C LEU A 69 -8.39 11.78 -6.10
N GLU A 70 -9.51 11.16 -6.47
CA GLU A 70 -10.60 11.85 -7.13
C GLU A 70 -11.52 12.49 -6.07
N TYR A 71 -11.57 13.82 -6.07
CA TYR A 71 -12.42 14.57 -5.17
C TYR A 71 -13.74 14.94 -5.84
N HIS A 72 -14.82 14.36 -5.35
CA HIS A 72 -16.16 14.79 -5.70
C HIS A 72 -16.50 16.07 -4.94
N LEU A 73 -16.63 17.17 -5.66
CA LEU A 73 -16.91 18.49 -5.10
C LEU A 73 -18.37 18.61 -4.64
N GLU A 74 -19.29 17.98 -5.38
CA GLU A 74 -20.71 18.02 -5.07
C GLU A 74 -21.02 17.23 -3.78
N PRO A 75 -21.65 17.87 -2.78
CA PRO A 75 -22.06 17.18 -1.57
C PRO A 75 -23.14 16.14 -1.86
N ARG A 76 -23.01 14.95 -1.28
CA ARG A 76 -24.02 13.89 -1.33
C ARG A 76 -24.53 13.60 0.05
N TYR A 77 -25.84 13.27 0.16
CA TYR A 77 -26.43 12.93 1.43
C TYR A 77 -25.83 11.61 1.98
N ASP A 78 -25.21 11.69 3.14
CA ASP A 78 -24.72 10.51 3.85
C ASP A 78 -25.72 10.08 4.92
N ARG A 79 -26.19 8.84 4.82
CA ARG A 79 -27.21 8.28 5.74
C ARG A 79 -26.68 8.07 7.15
N HIS A 80 -25.37 7.89 7.33
CA HIS A 80 -24.77 7.70 8.63
C HIS A 80 -24.67 9.03 9.38
N PHE A 81 -24.12 10.05 8.72
CA PHE A 81 -24.01 11.40 9.28
C PHE A 81 -25.32 12.22 9.26
N ARG A 82 -26.28 11.82 8.42
CA ARG A 82 -27.58 12.51 8.23
C ARG A 82 -27.46 13.95 7.73
N PHE A 83 -26.39 14.25 6.98
CA PHE A 83 -26.22 15.53 6.30
C PHE A 83 -25.49 15.36 4.96
N PHE A 84 -25.43 16.43 4.16
CA PHE A 84 -24.71 16.44 2.89
C PHE A 84 -23.22 16.67 3.13
N ILE A 85 -22.39 15.81 2.56
CA ILE A 85 -20.95 15.86 2.72
C ILE A 85 -20.26 15.49 1.39
N ASN A 86 -19.16 16.13 1.07
CA ASN A 86 -18.31 15.84 -0.08
C ASN A 86 -17.03 15.10 0.36
N THR A 87 -16.16 14.77 -0.62
CA THR A 87 -14.93 14.04 -0.34
C THR A 87 -14.00 14.79 0.59
N PHE A 88 -13.92 16.12 0.49
CA PHE A 88 -13.11 16.93 1.40
C PHE A 88 -13.60 16.86 2.85
N GLY A 89 -14.91 16.90 3.06
CA GLY A 89 -15.48 16.76 4.40
C GLY A 89 -15.24 15.38 5.02
N TYR A 90 -15.25 14.32 4.21
CA TYR A 90 -14.85 12.99 4.68
C TYR A 90 -13.37 12.93 5.04
N GLU A 91 -12.52 13.54 4.22
CA GLU A 91 -11.09 13.60 4.46
C GLU A 91 -10.75 14.36 5.75
N GLU A 92 -11.33 15.53 5.94
CA GLU A 92 -11.15 16.32 7.15
C GLU A 92 -11.53 15.53 8.41
N LYS A 93 -12.73 14.92 8.39
CA LYS A 93 -13.18 14.06 9.49
C LYS A 93 -12.27 12.85 9.70
N PHE A 94 -11.80 12.22 8.61
CA PHE A 94 -10.92 11.05 8.68
C PHE A 94 -9.55 11.43 9.28
N LEU A 95 -8.97 12.55 8.87
CA LEU A 95 -7.69 13.02 9.41
C LEU A 95 -7.78 13.44 10.88
N ALA A 96 -8.96 13.88 11.32
CA ALA A 96 -9.21 14.25 12.72
C ALA A 96 -9.41 13.05 13.66
N LEU A 97 -9.57 11.82 13.14
CA LEU A 97 -9.81 10.63 13.96
C LEU A 97 -8.71 10.31 14.96
N HIS A 98 -7.46 10.55 14.56
CA HIS A 98 -6.30 10.28 15.38
C HIS A 98 -5.14 11.19 14.96
N PRO A 99 -4.37 11.78 15.90
CA PRO A 99 -3.26 12.71 15.59
C PRO A 99 -2.27 12.13 14.57
N TYR A 100 -1.95 10.84 14.67
CA TYR A 100 -0.97 10.17 13.80
C TYR A 100 -1.42 10.01 12.34
N ILE A 101 -2.72 10.07 12.04
CA ILE A 101 -3.20 9.86 10.67
C ILE A 101 -2.70 10.97 9.73
N LYS A 102 -2.70 12.21 10.21
CA LYS A 102 -2.17 13.35 9.44
C LYS A 102 -0.67 13.21 9.20
N ASP A 103 0.08 12.90 10.26
CA ASP A 103 1.53 12.71 10.17
C ASP A 103 1.88 11.53 9.22
N PHE A 104 1.11 10.44 9.28
CA PHE A 104 1.30 9.30 8.38
C PHE A 104 1.06 9.67 6.93
N ARG A 105 0.09 10.54 6.66
CA ARG A 105 -0.12 11.08 5.32
C ARG A 105 1.10 11.86 4.85
N ASP A 106 1.54 12.84 5.64
CA ASP A 106 2.62 13.73 5.25
C ASP A 106 3.92 12.96 4.99
N LEU A 107 4.28 12.05 5.89
CA LEU A 107 5.47 11.21 5.74
C LEU A 107 5.36 10.22 4.57
N LYS A 108 4.19 9.61 4.36
CA LYS A 108 3.95 8.72 3.21
C LYS A 108 4.06 9.48 1.89
N GLU A 109 3.40 10.63 1.77
CA GLU A 109 3.44 11.44 0.55
C GLU A 109 4.83 12.00 0.24
N GLU A 110 5.66 12.23 1.25
CA GLU A 110 7.05 12.61 1.04
C GLU A 110 7.83 11.49 0.33
N TYR A 111 7.63 10.24 0.74
CA TYR A 111 8.25 9.10 0.05
C TYR A 111 7.67 8.88 -1.36
N VAL A 112 6.36 9.10 -1.55
CA VAL A 112 5.74 9.08 -2.89
C VAL A 112 6.40 10.11 -3.80
N ARG A 113 6.53 11.36 -3.34
CA ARG A 113 7.20 12.43 -4.09
C ARG A 113 8.66 12.13 -4.39
N PHE A 114 9.39 11.54 -3.44
CA PHE A 114 10.76 11.07 -3.68
C PHE A 114 10.80 10.07 -4.85
N ASN A 115 9.88 9.10 -4.87
CA ASN A 115 9.81 8.11 -5.97
C ASN A 115 9.46 8.73 -7.32
N SER A 116 8.54 9.69 -7.36
CA SER A 116 8.10 10.33 -8.60
C SER A 116 9.20 11.20 -9.20
N ARG A 117 9.80 12.09 -8.41
CA ARG A 117 10.78 13.06 -8.91
C ARG A 117 12.15 12.49 -9.25
N ASN A 118 12.49 11.29 -8.75
CA ASN A 118 13.76 10.63 -8.99
C ASN A 118 13.69 9.54 -10.08
N ALA A 119 12.56 9.36 -10.75
CA ALA A 119 12.45 8.44 -11.86
C ALA A 119 13.45 8.79 -12.97
N GLY A 120 14.32 7.84 -13.33
CA GLY A 120 15.39 8.05 -14.31
C GLY A 120 16.65 8.76 -13.78
N ASN A 121 16.70 9.12 -12.50
CA ASN A 121 17.85 9.82 -11.93
C ASN A 121 18.36 9.13 -10.64
N PRO A 122 19.11 8.01 -10.77
CA PRO A 122 19.64 7.27 -9.63
C PRO A 122 20.67 8.06 -8.80
N LEU A 123 21.40 8.99 -9.40
CA LEU A 123 22.38 9.82 -8.68
C LEU A 123 21.68 10.76 -7.70
N LYS A 124 20.66 11.47 -8.17
CA LYS A 124 19.84 12.34 -7.32
C LYS A 124 19.12 11.54 -6.23
N ALA A 125 18.62 10.35 -6.57
CA ALA A 125 18.01 9.45 -5.59
C ALA A 125 18.99 9.03 -4.49
N ALA A 126 20.28 8.85 -4.84
CA ALA A 126 21.34 8.50 -3.87
C ALA A 126 21.64 9.64 -2.90
N GLU A 127 21.54 10.89 -3.34
CA GLU A 127 21.73 12.08 -2.50
C GLU A 127 20.55 12.30 -1.55
N GLU A 128 19.33 12.13 -2.04
CA GLU A 128 18.11 12.41 -1.27
C GLU A 128 17.74 11.29 -0.29
N ILE A 129 18.08 10.03 -0.57
CA ILE A 129 17.63 8.89 0.24
C ILE A 129 18.22 8.92 1.65
N ASP A 130 19.42 9.44 1.86
CA ASP A 130 20.06 9.53 3.17
C ASP A 130 19.31 10.52 4.08
N TYR A 131 18.86 11.63 3.52
CA TYR A 131 18.00 12.56 4.23
C TYR A 131 16.70 11.89 4.69
N LEU A 132 16.03 11.14 3.80
CA LEU A 132 14.80 10.43 4.15
C LEU A 132 15.03 9.36 5.22
N ILE A 133 16.11 8.59 5.11
CA ILE A 133 16.49 7.59 6.11
C ILE A 133 16.66 8.25 7.49
N HIS A 134 17.41 9.35 7.55
CA HIS A 134 17.60 10.07 8.79
C HIS A 134 16.27 10.58 9.37
N LYS A 135 15.46 11.22 8.54
CA LYS A 135 14.16 11.77 8.94
C LYS A 135 13.21 10.69 9.48
N TYR A 136 13.09 9.56 8.78
CA TYR A 136 12.20 8.48 9.25
C TYR A 136 12.74 7.77 10.48
N CYS A 137 14.05 7.56 10.60
CA CYS A 137 14.64 6.95 11.79
C CYS A 137 14.51 7.84 13.03
N SER A 138 14.37 9.16 12.85
CA SER A 138 14.17 10.15 13.93
C SER A 138 12.70 10.45 14.20
N SER A 139 11.76 9.74 13.51
CA SER A 139 10.33 9.93 13.72
C SER A 139 9.88 9.39 15.08
N GLU A 140 8.90 10.02 15.68
CA GLU A 140 8.22 9.53 16.89
C GLU A 140 7.37 8.26 16.62
N HIS A 141 7.05 8.02 15.36
CA HIS A 141 6.18 6.92 14.95
C HIS A 141 6.97 5.66 14.62
N HIS A 142 6.78 4.62 15.41
CA HIS A 142 7.48 3.34 15.27
C HIS A 142 7.44 2.76 13.83
N ILE A 143 6.31 2.89 13.13
CA ILE A 143 6.16 2.45 11.73
C ILE A 143 7.19 3.12 10.83
N PHE A 144 7.40 4.44 10.98
CA PHE A 144 8.35 5.18 10.17
C PHE A 144 9.80 4.93 10.59
N VAL A 145 10.07 4.69 11.87
CA VAL A 145 11.40 4.22 12.31
C VAL A 145 11.74 2.87 11.66
N GLN A 146 10.81 1.92 11.64
CA GLN A 146 11.00 0.65 10.96
C GLN A 146 11.17 0.85 9.44
N PHE A 147 10.41 1.77 8.86
CA PHE A 147 10.52 2.12 7.45
C PHE A 147 11.88 2.73 7.11
N GLY A 148 12.40 3.65 7.92
CA GLY A 148 13.74 4.21 7.78
C GLY A 148 14.83 3.15 7.84
N ASN A 149 14.72 2.19 8.76
CA ASN A 149 15.63 1.05 8.84
C ASN A 149 15.52 0.13 7.60
N LEU A 150 14.32 -0.05 7.06
CA LEU A 150 14.10 -0.78 5.81
C LEU A 150 14.78 -0.08 4.63
N LEU A 151 14.61 1.24 4.50
CA LEU A 151 15.29 2.05 3.49
C LEU A 151 16.80 1.94 3.60
N ARG A 152 17.35 2.02 4.81
CA ARG A 152 18.79 1.86 5.07
C ARG A 152 19.29 0.50 4.60
N LYS A 153 18.57 -0.58 4.94
CA LYS A 153 18.92 -1.95 4.56
C LYS A 153 18.91 -2.16 3.04
N TYR A 154 17.97 -1.56 2.35
CA TYR A 154 17.78 -1.76 0.90
C TYR A 154 18.14 -0.53 0.07
N LYS A 155 19.01 0.36 0.60
CA LYS A 155 19.39 1.61 -0.05
C LYS A 155 19.83 1.41 -1.50
N ASN A 156 20.84 0.56 -1.74
CA ASN A 156 21.36 0.33 -3.08
C ASN A 156 20.34 -0.29 -4.06
N PRO A 157 19.59 -1.33 -3.71
CA PRO A 157 18.48 -1.82 -4.54
C PRO A 157 17.42 -0.76 -4.87
N ILE A 158 17.11 0.13 -3.93
CA ILE A 158 16.15 1.22 -4.15
C ILE A 158 16.72 2.22 -5.16
N ILE A 159 17.97 2.66 -5.00
CA ILE A 159 18.64 3.57 -5.92
C ILE A 159 18.70 2.95 -7.33
N ASN A 160 19.08 1.68 -7.44
CA ASN A 160 19.13 0.97 -8.71
C ASN A 160 17.76 0.86 -9.38
N SER A 161 16.66 0.84 -8.60
CA SER A 161 15.32 0.81 -9.17
C SER A 161 14.92 2.10 -9.91
N PHE A 162 15.69 3.17 -9.78
CA PHE A 162 15.51 4.41 -10.55
C PHE A 162 16.21 4.40 -11.91
N ILE A 163 17.06 3.42 -12.18
CA ILE A 163 17.68 3.24 -13.50
C ILE A 163 16.59 2.91 -14.51
N MET A 164 16.60 3.63 -15.63
CA MET A 164 15.71 3.35 -16.76
C MET A 164 16.37 2.33 -17.69
N VAL A 165 15.59 1.38 -18.15
CA VAL A 165 16.03 0.33 -19.09
C VAL A 165 15.04 0.19 -20.23
N ASP A 166 15.55 -0.03 -21.41
CA ASP A 166 14.73 -0.33 -22.57
C ASP A 166 14.25 -1.78 -22.52
N ARG A 167 12.96 -1.96 -22.71
CA ARG A 167 12.31 -3.27 -22.73
C ARG A 167 11.56 -3.46 -24.03
N LEU A 168 11.59 -4.68 -24.54
CA LEU A 168 10.79 -5.08 -25.68
C LEU A 168 9.40 -5.47 -25.22
N GLY A 169 8.40 -4.75 -25.72
CA GLY A 169 6.96 -5.03 -25.54
C GLY A 169 6.29 -5.46 -26.83
N PRO A 170 4.98 -5.76 -26.80
CA PRO A 170 4.19 -6.12 -27.99
C PRO A 170 4.23 -5.04 -29.07
N ASP A 171 4.23 -3.77 -28.68
CA ASP A 171 4.15 -2.61 -29.56
C ASP A 171 5.54 -2.00 -29.86
N GLY A 172 6.64 -2.65 -29.47
CA GLY A 172 7.99 -2.18 -29.69
C GLY A 172 8.81 -1.98 -28.41
N ILE A 173 9.86 -1.18 -28.52
CA ILE A 173 10.74 -0.85 -27.39
C ILE A 173 10.11 0.27 -26.56
N TYR A 174 9.99 0.04 -25.27
CA TYR A 174 9.55 1.04 -24.29
C TYR A 174 10.54 1.18 -23.14
N ASN A 175 10.68 2.38 -22.62
CA ASN A 175 11.57 2.67 -21.50
C ASN A 175 10.82 2.51 -20.17
N SER A 176 11.41 1.80 -19.22
CA SER A 176 10.80 1.57 -17.91
C SER A 176 11.86 1.47 -16.81
N ARG A 177 11.44 1.71 -15.56
CA ARG A 177 12.32 1.57 -14.40
C ARG A 177 12.78 0.13 -14.22
N LEU A 178 14.03 -0.04 -13.77
CA LEU A 178 14.55 -1.35 -13.39
C LEU A 178 13.73 -1.93 -12.23
N SER A 179 13.16 -3.10 -12.43
CA SER A 179 12.31 -3.78 -11.43
C SER A 179 12.49 -5.29 -11.46
N ASN A 180 12.09 -5.97 -10.39
CA ASN A 180 12.07 -7.42 -10.29
C ASN A 180 10.90 -8.07 -11.07
N GLY A 181 10.01 -7.28 -11.68
CA GLY A 181 8.83 -7.76 -12.39
C GLY A 181 9.09 -8.89 -13.40
N PRO A 182 10.14 -8.85 -14.25
CA PRO A 182 10.47 -9.94 -15.16
C PRO A 182 10.77 -11.26 -14.44
N ILE A 183 11.53 -11.22 -13.35
CA ILE A 183 11.88 -12.41 -12.55
C ILE A 183 10.64 -12.96 -11.83
N GLU A 184 9.81 -12.06 -11.30
CA GLU A 184 8.55 -12.45 -10.65
C GLU A 184 7.56 -13.08 -11.64
N SER A 185 7.49 -12.54 -12.86
CA SER A 185 6.69 -13.13 -13.95
C SER A 185 7.18 -14.55 -14.30
N LEU A 186 8.49 -14.76 -14.40
CA LEU A 186 9.06 -16.09 -14.61
C LEU A 186 8.75 -17.05 -13.46
N ASN A 187 8.91 -16.60 -12.23
CA ASN A 187 8.58 -17.39 -11.03
C ASN A 187 7.08 -17.75 -10.97
N ARG A 188 6.19 -16.86 -11.44
CA ARG A 188 4.76 -17.15 -11.56
C ARG A 188 4.51 -18.25 -12.58
N LYS A 189 5.15 -18.19 -13.75
CA LYS A 189 5.03 -19.24 -14.78
C LYS A 189 5.42 -20.63 -14.24
N VAL A 190 6.47 -20.74 -13.42
CA VAL A 190 6.83 -22.01 -12.76
C VAL A 190 5.69 -22.51 -11.87
N LYS A 191 5.11 -21.62 -11.06
CA LYS A 191 3.98 -21.97 -10.18
C LYS A 191 2.75 -22.40 -10.97
N ASP A 192 2.45 -21.70 -12.06
CA ASP A 192 1.30 -22.01 -12.91
C ASP A 192 1.48 -23.34 -13.65
N LEU A 193 2.67 -23.62 -14.19
CA LEU A 193 2.98 -24.93 -14.76
C LEU A 193 2.83 -26.07 -13.74
N LYS A 194 3.28 -25.84 -12.50
CA LYS A 194 3.11 -26.82 -11.42
C LYS A 194 1.63 -27.07 -11.10
N ARG A 195 0.80 -26.04 -11.10
CA ARG A 195 -0.65 -26.14 -10.87
C ARG A 195 -1.35 -26.87 -12.03
N LEU A 196 -1.06 -26.48 -13.27
CA LEU A 196 -1.64 -27.10 -14.49
C LEU A 196 -1.26 -28.58 -14.63
N GLY A 197 -0.04 -28.94 -14.25
CA GLY A 197 0.45 -30.31 -14.25
C GLY A 197 -0.03 -31.18 -13.08
N ARG A 198 -0.88 -30.64 -12.18
CA ARG A 198 -1.33 -31.30 -10.94
C ARG A 198 -0.20 -31.89 -10.10
N GLY A 199 0.97 -31.25 -10.20
CA GLY A 199 2.23 -31.70 -9.61
C GLY A 199 3.05 -32.56 -10.59
N PHE A 200 4.36 -32.34 -10.59
CA PHE A 200 5.29 -33.15 -11.36
C PHE A 200 6.02 -34.12 -10.42
N ARG A 201 5.99 -35.40 -10.72
CA ARG A 201 6.77 -36.41 -10.00
C ARG A 201 8.26 -36.39 -10.39
N ASN A 202 8.55 -35.93 -11.62
CA ASN A 202 9.89 -35.89 -12.19
C ASN A 202 10.31 -34.44 -12.43
N PHE A 203 11.40 -34.02 -11.79
CA PHE A 203 11.96 -32.65 -11.91
C PHE A 203 12.40 -32.34 -13.35
N GLU A 204 13.03 -33.27 -14.04
CA GLU A 204 13.49 -33.07 -15.41
C GLU A 204 12.33 -32.80 -16.39
N HIS A 205 11.21 -33.50 -16.25
CA HIS A 205 10.02 -33.20 -17.04
C HIS A 205 9.46 -31.83 -16.76
N MET A 206 9.44 -31.39 -15.49
CA MET A 206 9.00 -30.04 -15.11
C MET A 206 9.95 -29.00 -15.70
N ARG A 207 11.26 -29.19 -15.56
CA ARG A 207 12.28 -28.31 -16.10
C ARG A 207 12.17 -28.14 -17.60
N ASN A 208 12.05 -29.26 -18.35
CA ASN A 208 11.93 -29.24 -19.78
C ASN A 208 10.65 -28.52 -20.27
N ARG A 209 9.54 -28.74 -19.62
CA ARG A 209 8.29 -28.01 -19.89
C ARG A 209 8.41 -26.52 -19.59
N PHE A 210 9.08 -26.15 -18.51
CA PHE A 210 9.33 -24.75 -18.18
C PHE A 210 10.20 -24.08 -19.22
N LEU A 211 11.33 -24.71 -19.58
CA LEU A 211 12.25 -24.19 -20.61
C LEU A 211 11.53 -24.04 -21.96
N PHE A 212 10.71 -24.99 -22.34
CA PHE A 212 9.91 -24.90 -23.55
C PHE A 212 8.89 -23.75 -23.51
N ALA A 213 8.15 -23.61 -22.42
CA ALA A 213 7.13 -22.58 -22.26
C ALA A 213 7.70 -21.14 -22.11
N THR A 214 8.99 -21.01 -21.79
CA THR A 214 9.66 -19.72 -21.60
C THR A 214 10.58 -19.33 -22.76
N ARG A 215 10.65 -20.13 -23.81
CA ARG A 215 11.43 -19.80 -25.01
C ARG A 215 10.92 -18.50 -25.64
N ARG A 216 11.84 -17.63 -26.05
CA ARG A 216 11.51 -16.38 -26.76
C ARG A 216 11.13 -16.63 -28.23
N ASN A 217 11.67 -17.68 -28.84
CA ASN A 217 11.37 -18.06 -30.22
C ASN A 217 10.60 -19.37 -30.24
N PRO A 218 9.36 -19.42 -30.78
CA PRO A 218 8.69 -20.66 -31.05
C PRO A 218 9.52 -21.48 -32.05
N ILE A 219 9.67 -22.79 -31.77
CA ILE A 219 10.17 -23.72 -32.75
C ILE A 219 8.96 -24.12 -33.59
N TYR A 220 8.92 -23.69 -34.84
CA TYR A 220 8.01 -24.22 -35.85
C TYR A 220 8.67 -25.39 -36.53
#